data_b6b018ca7b9dd56f281a74582b4976a1
#
_entry.id   b6b018ca7b9dd56f281a74582b4976a1
#
_cell.length_a   1.000
_cell.length_b   1.000
_cell.length_c   1.000
_cell.angle_alpha   90.00
_cell.angle_beta   90.00
_cell.angle_gamma   90.00
#
_symmetry.space_group_name_H-M   'P 1'
#
loop_
_entity.id
_entity.type
_entity.pdbx_description
1 polymer ?
#
loop_
_entity_poly.entity_id
_entity_poly.type
_entity_poly.pdbx_seq_one_letter_code
_entity_poly.pdbx_strand_id
1 'polypeptide(L)' 'MKELEEIYNRLYDEYIDARREHFESALDMKKNGDRIYLHGKVHGLEIAINIVDEVLNSVKAEYIKEAFDVDPYKT' A
#
# COMPACT_ATOMS: atom_id res chain seq x y z
N MET A 1 -11.44 -6.49 9.33
CA MET A 1 -10.69 -6.71 8.08
C MET A 1 -11.12 -5.81 6.95
N LYS A 2 -12.39 -5.53 6.88
CA LYS A 2 -12.93 -4.61 5.88
C LYS A 2 -12.31 -3.22 6.00
N GLU A 3 -12.06 -2.74 7.20
CA GLU A 3 -11.44 -1.44 7.46
C GLU A 3 -10.01 -1.37 6.94
N LEU A 4 -9.24 -2.45 7.09
CA LEU A 4 -7.87 -2.51 6.58
C LEU A 4 -7.85 -2.52 5.05
N GLU A 5 -8.78 -3.23 4.43
CA GLU A 5 -8.91 -3.25 2.98
C GLU A 5 -9.30 -1.88 2.44
N GLU A 6 -10.19 -1.17 3.12
CA GLU A 6 -10.56 0.19 2.74
C GLU A 6 -9.38 1.14 2.85
N ILE A 7 -8.60 1.04 3.94
CA ILE A 7 -7.39 1.85 4.11
C ILE A 7 -6.39 1.55 3.00
N TYR A 8 -6.18 0.28 2.69
CA TYR A 8 -5.27 -0.13 1.63
C TYR A 8 -5.70 0.44 0.28
N ASN A 9 -6.99 0.36 -0.04
CA ASN A 9 -7.51 0.87 -1.31
C ASN A 9 -7.36 2.39 -1.41
N ARG A 10 -7.60 3.12 -0.32
CA ARG A 10 -7.43 4.57 -0.28
C ARG A 10 -5.97 4.96 -0.45
N LEU A 11 -5.07 4.27 0.24
CA LEU A 11 -3.64 4.52 0.10
C LEU A 11 -3.17 4.25 -1.32
N TYR A 12 -3.68 3.20 -1.93
CA TYR A 12 -3.32 2.83 -3.29
C TYR A 12 -3.79 3.87 -4.29
N ASP A 13 -5.01 4.38 -4.12
CA ASP A 13 -5.54 5.45 -4.97
C ASP A 13 -4.69 6.72 -4.85
N GLU A 14 -4.34 7.11 -3.62
CA GLU A 14 -3.45 8.25 -3.39
C GLU A 14 -2.07 8.04 -4.02
N TYR A 15 -1.58 6.83 -3.95
CA TYR A 15 -0.29 6.46 -4.53
C TYR A 15 -0.30 6.61 -6.05
N ILE A 16 -1.36 6.12 -6.69
CA ILE A 16 -1.51 6.22 -8.15
C ILE A 16 -1.57 7.70 -8.57
N ASP A 17 -2.37 8.51 -7.86
CA ASP A 17 -2.48 9.93 -8.14
C ASP A 17 -1.15 10.66 -7.94
N ALA A 18 -0.46 10.36 -6.85
CA ALA A 18 0.84 10.97 -6.57
C ALA A 18 1.89 10.59 -7.62
N ARG A 19 1.88 9.35 -8.08
CA ARG A 19 2.78 8.91 -9.16
C ARG A 19 2.49 9.64 -10.45
N ARG A 20 1.24 9.83 -10.77
CA ARG A 20 0.84 10.58 -11.97
C ARG A 20 1.33 12.00 -11.89
N GLU A 21 1.09 12.68 -10.78
CA GLU A 21 1.55 14.06 -10.59
C GLU A 21 3.07 14.16 -10.66
N HIS A 22 3.77 13.20 -10.06
CA HIS A 22 5.23 13.15 -10.11
C HIS A 22 5.73 13.00 -11.54
N PHE A 23 5.11 12.11 -12.30
CA PHE A 23 5.46 11.90 -13.70
C PHE A 23 5.22 13.18 -14.53
N GLU A 24 4.06 13.82 -14.33
CA GLU A 24 3.73 15.07 -15.03
C GLU A 24 4.70 16.18 -14.67
N SER A 25 5.09 16.28 -13.39
CA SER A 25 6.06 17.30 -12.95
C SER A 25 7.45 17.04 -13.51
N ALA A 26 7.81 15.79 -13.75
CA ALA A 26 9.08 15.43 -14.35
C ALA A 26 9.18 15.88 -15.81
N LEU A 27 8.03 16.00 -16.49
CA LEU A 27 7.97 16.49 -17.86
C LEU A 27 7.98 18.02 -17.95
N ASP A 28 7.73 18.71 -16.84
CA ASP A 28 7.69 20.17 -16.78
C ASP A 28 8.87 20.69 -15.96
N MET A 29 9.85 21.27 -16.62
CA MET A 29 11.08 21.77 -15.98
C MET A 29 10.83 22.95 -15.04
N LYS A 30 9.67 23.58 -15.10
CA LYS A 30 9.33 24.71 -14.23
C LYS A 30 8.89 24.31 -12.85
N LYS A 31 8.67 23.02 -12.59
CA LYS A 31 8.13 22.51 -11.33
C LYS A 31 9.13 21.69 -10.51
N ASN A 32 10.41 22.09 -10.51
CA ASN A 32 11.45 21.35 -9.80
C ASN A 32 11.20 21.21 -8.29
N GLY A 33 10.67 22.26 -7.65
CA GLY A 33 10.34 22.20 -6.22
C GLY A 33 9.23 21.21 -5.92
N ASP A 34 8.19 21.22 -6.74
CA ASP A 34 7.07 20.29 -6.61
C ASP A 34 7.52 18.85 -6.86
N ARG A 35 8.50 18.68 -7.73
CA ARG A 35 9.05 17.37 -8.06
C ARG A 35 9.69 16.70 -6.86
N ILE A 36 10.44 17.44 -6.05
CA ILE A 36 11.05 16.91 -4.83
C ILE A 36 9.96 16.52 -3.82
N TYR A 37 8.98 17.39 -3.63
CA TYR A 37 7.86 17.12 -2.74
C TYR A 37 7.08 15.88 -3.18
N LEU A 38 6.75 15.79 -4.47
CA LEU A 38 6.00 14.66 -5.03
C LEU A 38 6.77 13.35 -4.93
N HIS A 39 8.10 13.42 -5.11
CA HIS A 39 8.95 12.23 -4.93
C HIS A 39 8.85 11.70 -3.50
N GLY A 40 8.93 12.59 -2.51
CA GLY A 40 8.79 12.23 -1.10
C GLY A 40 7.40 11.70 -0.77
N LYS A 41 6.36 12.32 -1.36
CA LYS A 41 4.98 11.88 -1.18
C LYS A 41 4.77 10.46 -1.73
N VAL A 42 5.27 10.20 -2.93
CA VAL A 42 5.18 8.87 -3.55
C VAL A 42 5.91 7.84 -2.68
N HIS A 43 7.11 8.17 -2.23
CA HIS A 43 7.89 7.26 -1.39
C HIS A 43 7.20 6.98 -0.06
N GLY A 44 6.66 8.01 0.59
CA GLY A 44 5.92 7.86 1.83
C GLY A 44 4.67 6.99 1.69
N LEU A 45 3.92 7.18 0.60
CA LEU A 45 2.75 6.36 0.31
C LEU A 45 3.14 4.90 0.03
N GLU A 46 4.24 4.69 -0.65
CA GLU A 46 4.75 3.35 -0.92
C GLU A 46 5.09 2.63 0.38
N ILE A 47 5.76 3.30 1.31
CA ILE A 47 6.06 2.75 2.62
C ILE A 47 4.77 2.41 3.37
N ALA A 48 3.80 3.32 3.37
CA ALA A 48 2.53 3.11 4.05
C ALA A 48 1.77 1.91 3.47
N ILE A 49 1.73 1.79 2.15
CA ILE A 49 1.09 0.67 1.46
C ILE A 49 1.77 -0.64 1.85
N ASN A 50 3.09 -0.67 1.89
CA ASN A 50 3.84 -1.87 2.26
C ASN A 50 3.55 -2.29 3.70
N ILE A 51 3.43 -1.34 4.62
CA ILE A 51 3.10 -1.64 6.02
C ILE A 51 1.70 -2.25 6.11
N VAL A 52 0.72 -1.64 5.45
CA VAL A 52 -0.66 -2.15 5.46
C VAL A 52 -0.71 -3.53 4.80
N ASP A 53 0.02 -3.72 3.71
CA ASP A 53 0.09 -5.00 3.01
C ASP A 53 0.65 -6.11 3.92
N GLU A 54 1.71 -5.80 4.67
CA GLU A 54 2.28 -6.74 5.64
C GLU A 54 1.26 -7.12 6.71
N VAL A 55 0.52 -6.14 7.24
CA VAL A 55 -0.51 -6.39 8.25
C VAL A 55 -1.62 -7.26 7.67
N LEU A 56 -2.10 -6.94 6.46
CA LEU A 56 -3.13 -7.72 5.80
C LEU A 56 -2.69 -9.16 5.56
N ASN A 57 -1.46 -9.34 5.11
CA ASN A 57 -0.90 -10.67 4.87
C ASN A 57 -0.75 -11.46 6.17
N SER A 58 -0.34 -10.82 7.25
CA SER A 58 -0.24 -11.45 8.56
C SER A 58 -1.60 -11.93 9.05
N VAL A 59 -2.62 -11.08 8.94
CA VAL A 59 -3.97 -11.43 9.36
C VAL A 59 -4.53 -12.57 8.51
N LYS A 60 -4.32 -12.51 7.20
CA LYS A 60 -4.74 -13.58 6.30
C LYS A 60 -4.01 -14.89 6.61
N ALA A 61 -2.72 -14.82 6.91
CA ALA A 61 -1.93 -15.99 7.26
C ALA A 61 -2.43 -16.63 8.56
N GLU A 62 -2.76 -15.83 9.57
CA GLU A 62 -3.34 -16.33 10.81
C GLU A 62 -4.70 -16.98 10.57
N TYR A 63 -5.54 -16.35 9.78
CA TYR A 63 -6.84 -16.90 9.43
C TYR A 63 -6.72 -18.24 8.72
N ILE A 64 -5.82 -18.32 7.75
CA ILE A 64 -5.56 -19.56 7.01
C ILE A 64 -5.01 -20.62 7.95
N LYS A 65 -4.09 -20.25 8.84
CA LYS A 65 -3.51 -21.17 9.83
C LYS A 65 -4.59 -21.76 10.74
N GLU A 66 -5.49 -20.92 11.24
CA GLU A 66 -6.61 -21.36 12.06
C GLU A 66 -7.52 -22.32 11.30
N ALA A 67 -7.79 -22.01 10.03
CA ALA A 67 -8.61 -22.88 9.18
C ALA A 67 -7.92 -24.23 8.92
N PHE A 68 -6.59 -24.23 8.78
CA PHE A 68 -5.82 -25.45 8.58
C PHE A 68 -5.52 -26.20 9.86
N ASP A 69 -5.61 -25.57 11.02
CA ASP A 69 -5.46 -26.23 12.31
C ASP A 69 -6.63 -27.20 12.60
N VAL A 70 -7.70 -27.09 11.82
CA VAL A 70 -8.81 -28.05 11.85
C VAL A 70 -8.56 -29.18 10.85
N ASP A 71 -7.36 -29.35 10.38
CA ASP A 71 -6.97 -30.37 9.42
C ASP A 71 -7.18 -31.77 10.02
N PRO A 72 -7.85 -32.69 9.28
CA PRO A 72 -8.05 -34.06 9.72
C PRO A 72 -6.76 -34.82 9.99
N TYR A 73 -5.63 -34.34 9.53
CA TYR A 73 -4.34 -34.95 9.83
C TYR A 73 -3.87 -34.75 11.27
N LYS A 74 -4.57 -33.93 12.05
CA LYS A 74 -4.25 -33.64 13.43
C LYS A 74 -5.05 -34.47 14.44
N THR A 75 -5.65 -35.50 14.04
CA THR A 75 -6.33 -36.41 14.95
C THR A 75 -5.36 -37.35 15.62
#